data_507f828b2fd78072a6cd0fc108a3416f
#
_entry.id   507f828b2fd78072a6cd0fc108a3416f
#
_cell.length_a   1.000
_cell.length_b   1.000
_cell.length_c   1.000
_cell.angle_alpha   90.00
_cell.angle_beta   90.00
_cell.angle_gamma   90.00
#
_symmetry.space_group_name_H-M   'P 1'
#
loop_
_entity.id
_entity.type
_entity.pdbx_description
1 polymer ?
#
loop_
_entity_poly.entity_id
_entity_poly.type
_entity_poly.pdbx_seq_one_letter_code
_entity_poly.pdbx_strand_id
1 'polypeptide(L)'
;TQPRYLIGFKNGVYDLRENAFRAHKPEDWLLNHNGITFTQPLAANECLEVHASNFYKWLSHAAGRDAGKMERIKAGLFMVLANRSDWQLFLEITGEGGSGKSVFTHIATLLTGEHNTASGNMAALDSARGRAQFVGKSLILLPDQSKYVGEGTGIKAITGGDLLEIDGKYEKQFSIILQ
;
A
#
# COMPACT_ATOMS: atom_id res chain seq x y z
N THR A 1 4.55 -1.85 17.13
CA THR A 1 3.66 -1.96 15.95
C THR A 1 2.97 -0.62 15.74
N GLN A 2 3.01 -0.11 14.51
CA GLN A 2 2.30 1.13 14.19
C GLN A 2 0.79 0.95 14.42
N PRO A 3 0.09 1.97 14.92
CA PRO A 3 -1.35 1.87 15.12
C PRO A 3 -2.06 1.85 13.77
N ARG A 4 -2.77 0.76 13.49
CA ARG A 4 -3.45 0.47 12.20
C ARG A 4 -4.67 1.35 11.91
N TYR A 5 -5.07 2.17 12.85
CA TYR A 5 -6.18 3.11 12.72
C TYR A 5 -5.73 4.55 12.40
N LEU A 6 -4.42 4.79 12.32
CA LEU A 6 -3.87 6.09 11.98
C LEU A 6 -3.25 6.08 10.59
N ILE A 7 -3.61 7.05 9.78
CA ILE A 7 -2.98 7.34 8.49
C ILE A 7 -2.11 8.58 8.65
N GLY A 8 -0.79 8.41 8.49
CA GLY A 8 0.18 9.50 8.59
C GLY A 8 0.22 10.34 7.32
N PHE A 9 -0.06 11.63 7.45
CA PHE A 9 0.10 12.66 6.44
C PHE A 9 1.26 13.60 6.80
N LYS A 10 1.75 14.38 5.84
CA LYS A 10 2.84 15.33 6.08
C LYS A 10 2.51 16.35 7.19
N ASN A 11 1.26 16.76 7.30
CA ASN A 11 0.79 17.81 8.21
C ASN A 11 -0.04 17.28 9.40
N GLY A 12 -0.15 15.97 9.59
CA GLY A 12 -0.89 15.41 10.71
C GLY A 12 -1.28 13.94 10.49
N VAL A 13 -2.24 13.48 11.25
CA VAL A 13 -2.77 12.12 11.17
C VAL A 13 -4.28 12.14 10.96
N TYR A 14 -4.79 11.19 10.19
CA TYR A 14 -6.21 10.90 10.12
C TYR A 14 -6.50 9.67 11.01
N ASP A 15 -7.32 9.86 12.02
CA ASP A 15 -7.75 8.79 12.92
C ASP A 15 -9.05 8.16 12.40
N LEU A 16 -8.96 6.91 11.94
CA LEU A 16 -10.09 6.17 11.38
C LEU A 16 -11.17 5.83 12.40
N ARG A 17 -10.85 5.81 13.70
CA ARG A 17 -11.82 5.53 14.77
C ARG A 17 -12.68 6.75 15.06
N GLU A 18 -12.05 7.93 15.03
CA GLU A 18 -12.71 9.21 15.29
C GLU A 18 -13.24 9.85 14.00
N ASN A 19 -12.84 9.29 12.83
CA ASN A 19 -13.13 9.85 11.52
C ASN A 19 -12.72 11.33 11.41
N ALA A 20 -11.55 11.65 11.93
CA ALA A 20 -11.09 13.03 12.08
C ALA A 20 -9.59 13.18 11.78
N PHE A 21 -9.23 14.32 11.23
CA PHE A 21 -7.84 14.73 11.04
C PHE A 21 -7.38 15.60 12.21
N ARG A 22 -6.17 15.36 12.68
CA ARG A 22 -5.54 16.12 13.79
C ARG A 22 -4.02 16.22 13.62
N ALA A 23 -3.40 17.06 14.42
CA ALA A 23 -1.94 17.16 14.49
C ALA A 23 -1.30 15.85 14.98
N HIS A 24 -0.04 15.64 14.58
CA HIS A 24 0.80 14.55 15.11
C HIS A 24 0.99 14.67 16.62
N LYS A 25 1.07 13.54 17.30
CA LYS A 25 1.43 13.44 18.70
C LYS A 25 2.52 12.37 18.88
N PRO A 26 3.46 12.52 19.84
CA PRO A 26 4.47 11.50 20.10
C PRO A 26 3.87 10.11 20.39
N GLU A 27 2.71 10.07 21.03
CA GLU A 27 1.98 8.87 21.41
C GLU A 27 1.37 8.13 20.20
N ASP A 28 1.39 8.73 18.99
CA ASP A 28 0.92 8.08 17.78
C ASP A 28 1.86 6.97 17.29
N TRP A 29 3.12 6.99 17.73
CA TRP A 29 4.14 5.99 17.37
C TRP A 29 4.26 5.74 15.87
N LEU A 30 3.92 6.75 15.05
CA LEU A 30 4.07 6.68 13.61
C LEU A 30 5.54 6.89 13.22
N LEU A 31 6.10 5.92 12.52
CA LEU A 31 7.48 5.98 12.02
C LEU A 31 7.58 6.71 10.67
N ASN A 32 6.49 6.73 9.92
CA ASN A 32 6.42 7.27 8.57
C ASN A 32 5.11 8.01 8.31
N HIS A 33 5.11 8.84 7.28
CA HIS A 33 3.93 9.43 6.67
C HIS A 33 3.99 9.28 5.15
N ASN A 34 2.86 9.41 4.47
CA ASN A 34 2.76 9.25 3.01
C ASN A 34 3.32 10.41 2.18
N GLY A 35 3.76 11.49 2.81
CA GLY A 35 4.27 12.68 2.13
C GLY A 35 3.19 13.63 1.58
N ILE A 36 1.91 13.26 1.67
CA ILE A 36 0.77 14.06 1.22
C ILE A 36 0.39 15.07 2.29
N THR A 37 0.07 16.29 1.88
CA THR A 37 -0.58 17.26 2.76
C THR A 37 -2.08 17.03 2.72
N PHE A 38 -2.65 16.64 3.85
CA PHE A 38 -4.10 16.46 3.97
C PHE A 38 -4.81 17.82 3.90
N THR A 39 -5.86 17.88 3.09
CA THR A 39 -6.74 19.03 2.99
C THR A 39 -8.14 18.61 3.43
N GLN A 40 -8.71 19.34 4.39
CA GLN A 40 -10.05 19.06 4.86
C GLN A 40 -11.06 19.23 3.72
N PRO A 41 -11.96 18.29 3.49
CA PRO A 41 -13.05 18.45 2.53
C PRO A 41 -13.89 19.69 2.81
N LEU A 42 -14.28 20.40 1.76
CA LEU A 42 -15.08 21.63 1.88
C LEU A 42 -16.56 21.35 2.18
N ALA A 43 -17.06 20.16 1.79
CA ALA A 43 -18.42 19.74 2.02
C ALA A 43 -18.50 18.25 2.38
N ALA A 44 -19.44 17.87 3.23
CA ALA A 44 -19.64 16.50 3.70
C ALA A 44 -20.07 15.51 2.58
N ASN A 45 -20.56 16.03 1.47
CA ASN A 45 -21.07 15.25 0.33
C ASN A 45 -20.25 15.49 -0.95
N GLU A 46 -18.99 15.83 -0.83
CA GLU A 46 -18.08 15.88 -1.97
C GLU A 46 -18.07 14.54 -2.71
N CYS A 47 -18.22 14.57 -4.03
CA CYS A 47 -18.13 13.37 -4.84
C CYS A 47 -16.87 13.36 -5.70
N LEU A 48 -16.31 12.18 -5.91
CA LEU A 48 -15.09 11.97 -6.70
C LEU A 48 -15.23 12.48 -8.14
N GLU A 49 -16.44 12.41 -8.71
CA GLU A 49 -16.72 12.85 -10.06
C GLU A 49 -16.46 14.34 -10.26
N VAL A 50 -16.73 15.15 -9.26
CA VAL A 50 -16.55 16.61 -9.28
C VAL A 50 -15.15 16.98 -8.82
N HIS A 51 -14.72 16.50 -7.65
CA HIS A 51 -13.49 16.96 -6.98
C HIS A 51 -12.23 16.21 -7.43
N ALA A 52 -12.38 15.00 -7.98
CA ALA A 52 -11.28 14.19 -8.52
C ALA A 52 -11.65 13.60 -9.87
N SER A 53 -12.09 14.43 -10.81
CA SER A 53 -12.66 14.01 -12.09
C SER A 53 -11.74 13.12 -12.92
N ASN A 54 -10.44 13.35 -12.92
CA ASN A 54 -9.47 12.51 -13.63
C ASN A 54 -9.34 11.13 -12.98
N PHE A 55 -9.32 11.06 -11.64
CA PHE A 55 -9.35 9.80 -10.92
C PHE A 55 -10.65 9.04 -11.19
N TYR A 56 -11.79 9.72 -11.16
CA TYR A 56 -13.09 9.11 -11.43
C TYR A 56 -13.18 8.55 -12.86
N LYS A 57 -12.69 9.28 -13.88
CA LYS A 57 -12.63 8.81 -15.27
C LYS A 57 -11.79 7.55 -15.39
N TRP A 58 -10.60 7.53 -14.79
CA TRP A 58 -9.76 6.35 -14.77
C TRP A 58 -10.44 5.18 -14.05
N LEU A 59 -11.01 5.41 -12.86
CA LEU A 59 -11.68 4.41 -12.05
C LEU A 59 -12.85 3.76 -12.83
N SER A 60 -13.67 4.59 -13.47
CA SER A 60 -14.78 4.13 -14.29
C SER A 60 -14.31 3.32 -15.51
N HIS A 61 -13.23 3.75 -16.16
CA HIS A 61 -12.63 3.02 -17.29
C HIS A 61 -12.06 1.66 -16.82
N ALA A 62 -11.23 1.65 -15.80
CA ALA A 62 -10.60 0.44 -15.24
C ALA A 62 -11.63 -0.59 -14.75
N ALA A 63 -12.74 -0.12 -14.23
CA ALA A 63 -13.85 -0.95 -13.78
C ALA A 63 -14.81 -1.40 -14.89
N GLY A 64 -14.64 -0.91 -16.13
CA GLY A 64 -15.59 -1.14 -17.22
C GLY A 64 -16.98 -0.58 -16.90
N ARG A 65 -17.07 0.52 -16.16
CA ARG A 65 -18.30 1.18 -15.65
C ARG A 65 -19.14 0.31 -14.70
N ASP A 66 -18.56 -0.74 -14.14
CA ASP A 66 -19.21 -1.58 -13.15
C ASP A 66 -19.02 -0.98 -11.75
N ALA A 67 -20.12 -0.61 -11.09
CA ALA A 67 -20.09 0.03 -9.78
C ALA A 67 -19.45 -0.87 -8.70
N GLY A 68 -19.69 -2.18 -8.74
CA GLY A 68 -19.10 -3.12 -7.78
C GLY A 68 -17.59 -3.27 -7.96
N LYS A 69 -17.10 -3.21 -9.22
CA LYS A 69 -15.66 -3.19 -9.49
C LYS A 69 -15.02 -1.86 -9.07
N MET A 70 -15.72 -0.73 -9.26
CA MET A 70 -15.25 0.56 -8.77
C MET A 70 -15.05 0.55 -7.25
N GLU A 71 -16.00 0.01 -6.49
CA GLU A 71 -15.88 -0.13 -5.04
C GLU A 71 -14.72 -1.04 -4.63
N ARG A 72 -14.50 -2.16 -5.33
CA ARG A 72 -13.35 -3.04 -5.07
C ARG A 72 -12.01 -2.37 -5.34
N ILE A 73 -11.89 -1.60 -6.42
CA ILE A 73 -10.68 -0.82 -6.71
C ILE A 73 -10.43 0.23 -5.62
N LYS A 74 -11.46 0.95 -5.19
CA LYS A 74 -11.36 1.90 -4.07
C LYS A 74 -10.95 1.22 -2.77
N ALA A 75 -11.53 0.06 -2.46
CA ALA A 75 -11.16 -0.72 -1.27
C ALA A 75 -9.69 -1.16 -1.30
N GLY A 76 -9.17 -1.59 -2.46
CA GLY A 76 -7.76 -1.91 -2.65
C GLY A 76 -6.85 -0.69 -2.43
N LEU A 77 -7.20 0.46 -2.97
CA LEU A 77 -6.46 1.70 -2.74
C LEU A 77 -6.52 2.15 -1.28
N PHE A 78 -7.67 1.98 -0.61
CA PHE A 78 -7.80 2.24 0.82
C PHE A 78 -6.92 1.31 1.66
N MET A 79 -6.86 0.01 1.31
CA MET A 79 -5.99 -0.96 1.98
C MET A 79 -4.53 -0.49 1.95
N VAL A 80 -4.07 0.02 0.80
CA VAL A 80 -2.72 0.57 0.63
C VAL A 80 -2.52 1.85 1.43
N LEU A 81 -3.44 2.81 1.32
CA LEU A 81 -3.38 4.10 2.02
C LEU A 81 -3.33 3.93 3.55
N ALA A 82 -4.17 3.03 4.08
CA ALA A 82 -4.29 2.78 5.51
C ALA A 82 -3.34 1.69 6.03
N ASN A 83 -2.45 1.17 5.19
CA ASN A 83 -1.51 0.08 5.52
C ASN A 83 -2.19 -1.09 6.26
N ARG A 84 -3.27 -1.63 5.70
CA ARG A 84 -4.10 -2.68 6.31
C ARG A 84 -3.49 -4.07 6.13
N SER A 85 -2.24 -4.23 6.57
CA SER A 85 -1.55 -5.54 6.59
C SER A 85 -2.28 -6.58 7.46
N ASP A 86 -3.09 -6.12 8.43
CA ASP A 86 -3.95 -6.97 9.25
C ASP A 86 -5.04 -7.72 8.49
N TRP A 87 -5.36 -7.31 7.28
CA TRP A 87 -6.30 -8.02 6.42
C TRP A 87 -5.69 -9.31 5.83
N GLN A 88 -4.37 -9.49 5.93
CA GLN A 88 -3.65 -10.66 5.44
C GLN A 88 -3.91 -10.94 3.95
N LEU A 89 -3.95 -9.89 3.15
CA LEU A 89 -4.24 -9.93 1.72
C LEU A 89 -3.08 -9.31 0.93
N PHE A 90 -2.95 -9.74 -0.30
CA PHE A 90 -2.23 -9.02 -1.34
C PHE A 90 -3.16 -8.74 -2.52
N LEU A 91 -2.84 -7.73 -3.30
CA LEU A 91 -3.63 -7.36 -4.47
C LEU A 91 -3.00 -7.95 -5.72
N GLU A 92 -3.75 -8.78 -6.42
CA GLU A 92 -3.41 -9.23 -7.77
C GLU A 92 -4.20 -8.40 -8.79
N ILE A 93 -3.49 -7.72 -9.69
CA ILE A 93 -4.09 -6.83 -10.69
C ILE A 93 -3.83 -7.42 -12.06
N THR A 94 -4.85 -7.94 -12.69
CA THR A 94 -4.81 -8.55 -14.01
C THR A 94 -5.64 -7.74 -15.01
N GLY A 95 -5.32 -7.86 -16.27
CA GLY A 95 -6.06 -7.20 -17.37
C GLY A 95 -5.20 -7.03 -18.61
N GLU A 96 -5.84 -6.72 -19.71
CA GLU A 96 -5.20 -6.47 -21.01
C GLU A 96 -4.35 -5.19 -21.01
N GLY A 97 -3.55 -4.99 -22.06
CA GLY A 97 -2.84 -3.74 -22.29
C GLY A 97 -3.82 -2.55 -22.31
N GLY A 98 -3.45 -1.43 -21.68
CA GLY A 98 -4.30 -0.23 -21.62
C GLY A 98 -5.44 -0.27 -20.60
N SER A 99 -5.61 -1.36 -19.83
CA SER A 99 -6.68 -1.47 -18.82
C SER A 99 -6.49 -0.61 -17.56
N GLY A 100 -5.38 0.13 -17.44
CA GLY A 100 -5.14 1.03 -16.31
C GLY A 100 -4.37 0.43 -15.14
N LYS A 101 -3.77 -0.77 -15.29
CA LYS A 101 -2.96 -1.41 -14.23
C LYS A 101 -1.81 -0.54 -13.73
N SER A 102 -1.02 0.01 -14.64
CA SER A 102 0.11 0.88 -14.28
C SER A 102 -0.34 2.18 -13.60
N VAL A 103 -1.54 2.67 -13.93
CA VAL A 103 -2.13 3.82 -13.25
C VAL A 103 -2.51 3.46 -11.82
N PHE A 104 -3.04 2.26 -11.59
CA PHE A 104 -3.32 1.76 -10.24
C PHE A 104 -2.05 1.74 -9.38
N THR A 105 -0.97 1.13 -9.88
CA THR A 105 0.30 1.06 -9.13
C THR A 105 0.91 2.44 -8.88
N HIS A 106 0.77 3.36 -9.82
CA HIS A 106 1.20 4.75 -9.64
C HIS A 106 0.40 5.46 -8.54
N ILE A 107 -0.94 5.34 -8.56
CA ILE A 107 -1.80 5.90 -7.50
C ILE A 107 -1.45 5.27 -6.14
N ALA A 108 -1.29 3.95 -6.08
CA ALA A 108 -0.89 3.26 -4.85
C ALA A 108 0.43 3.79 -4.30
N THR A 109 1.43 4.02 -5.16
CA THR A 109 2.71 4.62 -4.78
C THR A 109 2.54 6.05 -4.25
N LEU A 110 1.71 6.87 -4.89
CA LEU A 110 1.42 8.22 -4.40
C LEU A 110 0.74 8.21 -3.03
N LEU A 111 -0.21 7.29 -2.82
CA LEU A 111 -0.94 7.17 -1.54
C LEU A 111 -0.06 6.69 -0.40
N THR A 112 0.93 5.85 -0.68
CA THR A 112 1.88 5.32 0.31
C THR A 112 3.06 6.26 0.54
N GLY A 113 3.48 6.97 -0.50
CA GLY A 113 4.72 7.72 -0.61
C GLY A 113 5.84 6.90 -1.26
N GLU A 114 6.59 7.50 -2.17
CA GLU A 114 7.69 6.84 -2.89
C GLU A 114 8.74 6.26 -1.93
N HIS A 115 9.05 7.00 -0.86
CA HIS A 115 10.04 6.58 0.15
C HIS A 115 9.58 5.34 0.96
N ASN A 116 8.27 5.08 1.03
CA ASN A 116 7.68 3.90 1.69
C ASN A 116 7.40 2.75 0.72
N THR A 117 7.74 2.91 -0.56
CA THR A 117 7.48 1.93 -1.61
C THR A 117 8.77 1.28 -2.09
N ALA A 118 8.73 -0.02 -2.34
CA ALA A 118 9.80 -0.75 -3.01
C ALA A 118 9.24 -1.60 -4.15
N SER A 119 10.07 -1.89 -5.13
CA SER A 119 9.74 -2.78 -6.23
C SER A 119 10.66 -3.99 -6.22
N GLY A 120 10.14 -5.15 -6.57
CA GLY A 120 10.90 -6.39 -6.60
C GLY A 120 10.23 -7.49 -7.39
N ASN A 121 10.59 -8.72 -7.09
CA ASN A 121 10.01 -9.91 -7.68
C ASN A 121 9.82 -11.03 -6.64
N MET A 122 9.13 -12.10 -7.02
CA MET A 122 8.85 -13.22 -6.15
C MET A 122 10.11 -13.90 -5.61
N ALA A 123 11.17 -14.01 -6.42
CA ALA A 123 12.44 -14.60 -5.99
C ALA A 123 13.13 -13.78 -4.88
N ALA A 124 13.03 -12.44 -4.95
CA ALA A 124 13.54 -11.57 -3.90
C ALA A 124 12.76 -11.75 -2.58
N LEU A 125 11.44 -11.97 -2.64
CA LEU A 125 10.64 -12.27 -1.44
C LEU A 125 11.01 -13.60 -0.80
N ASP A 126 11.38 -14.60 -1.59
CA ASP A 126 11.71 -15.94 -1.10
C ASP A 126 13.13 -16.06 -0.53
N SER A 127 13.99 -15.04 -0.65
CA SER A 127 15.35 -15.08 -0.14
C SER A 127 15.59 -14.05 0.98
N ALA A 128 16.34 -14.44 2.02
CA ALA A 128 16.68 -13.56 3.14
C ALA A 128 17.40 -12.28 2.68
N ARG A 129 18.34 -12.42 1.74
CA ARG A 129 19.08 -11.29 1.16
C ARG A 129 18.21 -10.41 0.27
N GLY A 130 17.33 -11.00 -0.52
CA GLY A 130 16.39 -10.26 -1.37
C GLY A 130 15.39 -9.44 -0.56
N ARG A 131 14.97 -9.95 0.60
CA ARG A 131 14.03 -9.26 1.50
C ARG A 131 14.61 -8.00 2.14
N ALA A 132 15.94 -7.86 2.23
CA ALA A 132 16.57 -6.70 2.88
C ALA A 132 16.10 -5.35 2.32
N GLN A 133 15.82 -5.27 1.01
CA GLN A 133 15.35 -4.05 0.36
C GLN A 133 13.92 -3.64 0.77
N PHE A 134 13.15 -4.54 1.36
CA PHE A 134 11.75 -4.30 1.75
C PHE A 134 11.57 -3.91 3.21
N VAL A 135 12.65 -3.95 4.00
CA VAL A 135 12.59 -3.55 5.41
C VAL A 135 12.20 -2.08 5.53
N GLY A 136 11.18 -1.80 6.34
CA GLY A 136 10.65 -0.44 6.54
C GLY A 136 9.81 0.09 5.39
N LYS A 137 9.41 -0.75 4.43
CA LYS A 137 8.52 -0.38 3.33
C LYS A 137 7.09 -0.81 3.63
N SER A 138 6.13 0.06 3.33
CA SER A 138 4.70 -0.18 3.50
C SER A 138 4.03 -0.74 2.24
N LEU A 139 4.68 -0.59 1.08
CA LEU A 139 4.18 -1.11 -0.19
C LEU A 139 5.30 -1.81 -0.95
N ILE A 140 5.05 -3.05 -1.34
CA ILE A 140 5.93 -3.82 -2.23
C ILE A 140 5.20 -4.02 -3.56
N LEU A 141 5.78 -3.49 -4.63
CA LEU A 141 5.28 -3.69 -5.99
C LEU A 141 6.01 -4.84 -6.65
N LEU A 142 5.26 -5.75 -7.25
CA LEU A 142 5.76 -6.87 -8.03
C LEU A 142 5.29 -6.73 -9.49
N PRO A 143 5.88 -5.81 -10.28
CA PRO A 143 5.44 -5.58 -11.65
C PRO A 143 5.78 -6.76 -12.55
N ASP A 144 4.94 -6.99 -13.55
CA ASP A 144 5.15 -7.92 -14.68
C ASP A 144 5.86 -9.24 -14.32
N GLN A 145 5.29 -9.94 -13.33
CA GLN A 145 5.86 -11.21 -12.89
C GLN A 145 5.80 -12.26 -14.01
N SER A 146 6.96 -12.79 -14.40
CA SER A 146 7.02 -14.02 -15.19
C SER A 146 6.49 -15.19 -14.36
N LYS A 147 6.16 -16.31 -15.04
CA LYS A 147 5.74 -17.54 -14.33
C LYS A 147 6.79 -17.90 -13.27
N TYR A 148 6.40 -17.79 -12.01
CA TYR A 148 7.25 -18.12 -10.88
C TYR A 148 7.11 -19.63 -10.55
N VAL A 149 8.23 -20.34 -10.48
CA VAL A 149 8.29 -21.78 -10.21
C VAL A 149 8.69 -22.09 -8.76
N GLY A 150 8.93 -21.10 -7.93
CA GLY A 150 9.24 -21.25 -6.51
C GLY A 150 7.98 -21.52 -5.66
N GLU A 151 8.19 -21.76 -4.38
CA GLU A 151 7.11 -22.11 -3.44
C GLU A 151 6.25 -20.91 -3.01
N GLY A 152 6.74 -19.68 -3.22
CA GLY A 152 6.06 -18.45 -2.79
C GLY A 152 5.97 -18.33 -1.27
N THR A 153 6.95 -18.88 -0.55
CA THR A 153 6.98 -18.84 0.92
C THR A 153 7.10 -17.44 1.45
N GLY A 154 7.85 -16.57 0.77
CA GLY A 154 8.04 -15.18 1.16
C GLY A 154 6.73 -14.37 1.13
N ILE A 155 5.95 -14.45 0.05
CA ILE A 155 4.68 -13.73 -0.01
C ILE A 155 3.66 -14.26 1.00
N LYS A 156 3.62 -15.58 1.23
CA LYS A 156 2.76 -16.20 2.24
C LYS A 156 3.11 -15.69 3.65
N ALA A 157 4.40 -15.69 3.99
CA ALA A 157 4.87 -15.25 5.30
C ALA A 157 4.65 -13.75 5.51
N ILE A 158 4.88 -12.90 4.50
CA ILE A 158 4.61 -11.46 4.58
C ILE A 158 3.12 -11.22 4.82
N THR A 159 2.25 -11.84 4.02
CA THR A 159 0.79 -11.68 4.19
C THR A 159 0.28 -12.29 5.49
N GLY A 160 0.88 -13.37 5.97
CA GLY A 160 0.56 -13.99 7.25
C GLY A 160 1.04 -13.22 8.47
N GLY A 161 1.99 -12.31 8.29
CA GLY A 161 2.62 -11.58 9.40
C GLY A 161 3.63 -12.43 10.17
N ASP A 162 4.28 -13.39 9.50
CA ASP A 162 5.29 -14.26 10.08
C ASP A 162 6.65 -13.56 10.22
N LEU A 163 7.46 -14.05 11.14
CA LEU A 163 8.87 -13.66 11.25
C LEU A 163 9.65 -14.16 10.04
N LEU A 164 10.34 -13.25 9.38
CA LEU A 164 11.18 -13.52 8.24
C LEU A 164 12.63 -13.17 8.52
N GLU A 165 13.51 -14.05 8.10
CA GLU A 165 14.95 -13.84 8.17
C GLU A 165 15.38 -12.82 7.12
N ILE A 166 16.23 -11.87 7.55
CA ILE A 166 16.82 -10.81 6.73
C ILE A 166 18.33 -10.94 6.77
N ASP A 167 18.95 -10.93 5.60
CA ASP A 167 20.41 -10.92 5.44
C ASP A 167 20.81 -9.62 4.73
N GLY A 168 21.12 -8.60 5.52
CA GLY A 168 21.63 -7.33 5.02
C GLY A 168 23.11 -7.43 4.62
N LYS A 169 23.50 -6.70 3.57
CA LYS A 169 24.93 -6.63 3.18
C LYS A 169 25.73 -5.93 4.27
N TYR A 170 26.71 -6.62 4.83
CA TYR A 170 27.59 -6.15 5.93
C TYR A 170 26.90 -5.97 7.30
N GLU A 171 25.69 -6.51 7.47
CA GLU A 171 24.96 -6.50 8.74
C GLU A 171 24.82 -7.92 9.28
N LYS A 172 24.58 -8.02 10.60
CA LYS A 172 24.23 -9.32 11.19
C LYS A 172 22.82 -9.70 10.73
N GLN A 173 22.66 -10.98 10.44
CA GLN A 173 21.35 -11.57 10.14
C GLN A 173 20.38 -11.32 11.30
N PHE A 174 19.15 -10.93 11.00
CA PHE A 174 18.09 -10.71 11.98
C PHE A 174 16.74 -11.17 11.44
N SER A 175 15.76 -11.29 12.30
CA SER A 175 14.38 -11.64 11.92
C SER A 175 13.44 -10.49 12.22
N ILE A 176 12.52 -10.22 11.32
CA ILE A 176 11.52 -9.15 11.43
C ILE A 176 10.20 -9.55 10.77
N ILE A 177 9.11 -8.99 11.23
CA ILE A 177 7.83 -9.02 10.52
C ILE A 177 7.82 -7.84 9.55
N LEU A 178 7.69 -8.12 8.26
CA LEU A 178 7.50 -7.10 7.23
C LEU A 178 6.01 -6.71 7.18
N GLN A 179 5.69 -5.48 7.62
CA GLN A 179 4.31 -4.95 7.68
C GLN A 179 4.28 -3.52 7.18
#